data_9a6ea97a22a36ee9a74e6d88ce09a79c
#
_entry.id   9a6ea97a22a36ee9a74e6d88ce09a79c
#
_cell.length_a   1.000
_cell.length_b   1.000
_cell.length_c   1.000
_cell.angle_alpha   90.00
_cell.angle_beta   90.00
_cell.angle_gamma   90.00
#
_symmetry.space_group_name_H-M   'P 1'
#
loop_
_entity.id
_entity.type
_entity.pdbx_description
1 polymer ?
#
loop_
_entity_poly.entity_id
_entity_poly.type
_entity_poly.pdbx_seq_one_letter_code
_entity_poly.pdbx_strand_id
1 'polypeptide(L)'
;SRIGNPTVTAFENRIASIENGVGAVACSSGMAAVTMALLNILESGDEVIASAGLFGGTIDLFGDLEPFGIVTRYVNKVTAEEIEPLINEKTKAVFAELIGNPGLEIADLDAVSELVHSHGVPLIIDSTTATPYLIQPFEHGADIVVHSSSKYINGGGNSISGIIVDSGNFEWNTERYKGLAEYKKFGRLAYVAKLRNGIWRNIGCCLAPFNAFMN
;
A
#
# COMPACT_ATOMS: atom_id res chain seq x y z
N SER A 1 4.68 -19.97 -13.10
CA SER A 1 4.69 -18.68 -13.80
C SER A 1 4.77 -17.53 -12.79
N ARG A 2 5.43 -16.42 -13.15
CA ARG A 2 5.46 -15.24 -12.30
C ARG A 2 4.09 -14.56 -12.15
N ILE A 3 3.20 -14.72 -13.12
CA ILE A 3 1.87 -14.08 -13.11
C ILE A 3 0.89 -14.80 -12.20
N GLY A 4 1.02 -16.11 -12.08
CA GLY A 4 0.20 -16.93 -11.20
C GLY A 4 0.93 -18.21 -10.82
N ASN A 5 0.83 -18.57 -9.53
CA ASN A 5 1.39 -19.79 -8.97
C ASN A 5 0.52 -20.21 -7.78
N PRO A 6 0.11 -21.48 -7.67
CA PRO A 6 -0.84 -21.91 -6.64
C PRO A 6 -0.33 -21.68 -5.20
N THR A 7 0.97 -21.82 -4.95
CA THR A 7 1.54 -21.56 -3.63
C THR A 7 1.48 -20.07 -3.27
N VAL A 8 1.82 -19.19 -4.23
CA VAL A 8 1.70 -17.74 -4.05
C VAL A 8 0.25 -17.34 -3.86
N THR A 9 -0.67 -17.91 -4.67
CA THR A 9 -2.10 -17.63 -4.55
C THR A 9 -2.66 -18.05 -3.18
N ALA A 10 -2.20 -19.18 -2.64
CA ALA A 10 -2.61 -19.61 -1.30
C ALA A 10 -2.19 -18.61 -0.21
N PHE A 11 -0.96 -18.08 -0.31
CA PHE A 11 -0.47 -17.02 0.59
C PHE A 11 -1.28 -15.72 0.42
N GLU A 12 -1.48 -15.27 -0.83
CA GLU A 12 -2.27 -14.06 -1.14
C GLU A 12 -3.68 -14.16 -0.57
N ASN A 13 -4.37 -15.28 -0.81
CA ASN A 13 -5.74 -15.50 -0.34
C ASN A 13 -5.81 -15.54 1.20
N ARG A 14 -4.82 -16.14 1.85
CA ARG A 14 -4.76 -16.19 3.32
C ARG A 14 -4.63 -14.79 3.91
N ILE A 15 -3.68 -13.99 3.42
CA ILE A 15 -3.48 -12.64 3.96
C ILE A 15 -4.67 -11.74 3.63
N ALA A 16 -5.22 -11.81 2.41
CA ALA A 16 -6.43 -11.07 2.08
C ALA A 16 -7.60 -11.42 3.02
N SER A 17 -7.76 -12.71 3.36
CA SER A 17 -8.82 -13.16 4.26
C SER A 17 -8.67 -12.65 5.68
N ILE A 18 -7.45 -12.67 6.24
CA ILE A 18 -7.23 -12.23 7.63
C ILE A 18 -7.18 -10.70 7.77
N GLU A 19 -6.93 -9.96 6.68
CA GLU A 19 -7.05 -8.50 6.61
C GLU A 19 -8.47 -8.03 6.29
N ASN A 20 -9.42 -8.92 5.98
CA ASN A 20 -10.75 -8.58 5.44
C ASN A 20 -10.70 -7.84 4.09
N GLY A 21 -9.66 -8.07 3.28
CA GLY A 21 -9.51 -7.48 1.95
C GLY A 21 -10.18 -8.29 0.86
N VAL A 22 -10.47 -7.65 -0.29
CA VAL A 22 -11.07 -8.31 -1.47
C VAL A 22 -10.04 -9.07 -2.30
N GLY A 23 -8.76 -8.76 -2.13
CA GLY A 23 -7.68 -9.41 -2.85
C GLY A 23 -6.31 -8.90 -2.44
N ALA A 24 -5.29 -9.70 -2.76
CA ALA A 24 -3.91 -9.36 -2.46
C ALA A 24 -2.96 -9.68 -3.61
N VAL A 25 -1.80 -9.01 -3.61
CA VAL A 25 -0.70 -9.26 -4.55
C VAL A 25 0.60 -9.38 -3.76
N ALA A 26 1.19 -10.58 -3.80
CA ALA A 26 2.46 -10.84 -3.15
C ALA A 26 3.63 -10.29 -3.96
N CYS A 27 4.59 -9.68 -3.25
CA CYS A 27 5.77 -9.03 -3.82
C CYS A 27 7.07 -9.67 -3.30
N SER A 28 8.16 -9.45 -4.03
CA SER A 28 9.48 -9.98 -3.70
C SER A 28 10.07 -9.45 -2.39
N SER A 29 9.58 -8.31 -1.90
CA SER A 29 9.99 -7.70 -0.62
C SER A 29 8.94 -6.69 -0.15
N GLY A 30 9.07 -6.23 1.10
CA GLY A 30 8.24 -5.12 1.61
C GLY A 30 8.42 -3.84 0.81
N MET A 31 9.67 -3.48 0.45
CA MET A 31 9.93 -2.31 -0.38
C MET A 31 9.32 -2.43 -1.78
N ALA A 32 9.33 -3.63 -2.37
CA ALA A 32 8.63 -3.88 -3.63
C ALA A 32 7.11 -3.69 -3.45
N ALA A 33 6.55 -4.10 -2.31
CA ALA A 33 5.13 -3.88 -2.03
C ALA A 33 4.79 -2.40 -1.92
N VAL A 34 5.55 -1.62 -1.15
CA VAL A 34 5.36 -0.16 -1.03
C VAL A 34 5.47 0.52 -2.40
N THR A 35 6.55 0.23 -3.14
CA THR A 35 6.79 0.81 -4.48
C THR A 35 5.64 0.50 -5.43
N MET A 36 5.21 -0.77 -5.48
CA MET A 36 4.15 -1.18 -6.41
C MET A 36 2.78 -0.65 -5.99
N ALA A 37 2.50 -0.54 -4.69
CA ALA A 37 1.25 0.05 -4.21
C ALA A 37 1.12 1.52 -4.66
N LEU A 38 2.18 2.29 -4.53
CA LEU A 38 2.24 3.69 -4.93
C LEU A 38 2.21 3.86 -6.45
N LEU A 39 3.12 3.22 -7.18
CA LEU A 39 3.22 3.35 -8.64
C LEU A 39 2.02 2.74 -9.40
N ASN A 40 1.16 2.00 -8.71
CA ASN A 40 -0.10 1.56 -9.30
C ASN A 40 -1.07 2.73 -9.54
N ILE A 41 -0.94 3.82 -8.80
CA ILE A 41 -1.86 4.96 -8.84
C ILE A 41 -1.20 6.31 -9.09
N LEU A 42 0.12 6.42 -8.86
CA LEU A 42 0.88 7.67 -9.07
C LEU A 42 1.43 7.74 -10.49
N GLU A 43 1.43 8.93 -11.03
CA GLU A 43 2.02 9.30 -12.32
C GLU A 43 2.95 10.52 -12.12
N SER A 44 3.76 10.84 -13.12
CA SER A 44 4.63 12.03 -13.08
C SER A 44 3.78 13.32 -12.93
N GLY A 45 4.12 14.14 -11.96
CA GLY A 45 3.39 15.36 -11.58
C GLY A 45 2.47 15.17 -10.37
N ASP A 46 2.28 13.94 -9.90
CA ASP A 46 1.46 13.65 -8.72
C ASP A 46 2.22 13.87 -7.41
N GLU A 47 1.46 14.06 -6.35
CA GLU A 47 1.97 14.23 -4.99
C GLU A 47 1.45 13.13 -4.06
N VAL A 48 2.29 12.70 -3.12
CA VAL A 48 1.92 11.84 -2.00
C VAL A 48 2.18 12.59 -0.69
N ILE A 49 1.27 12.51 0.27
CA ILE A 49 1.51 13.00 1.62
C ILE A 49 1.96 11.81 2.47
N ALA A 50 3.06 11.95 3.20
CA ALA A 50 3.63 10.86 3.96
C ALA A 50 4.12 11.32 5.34
N SER A 51 4.15 10.40 6.31
CA SER A 51 4.77 10.65 7.61
C SER A 51 6.28 10.83 7.47
N ALA A 52 6.86 11.76 8.21
CA ALA A 52 8.31 11.88 8.36
C ALA A 52 8.91 10.79 9.27
N GLY A 53 8.07 10.09 10.04
CA GLY A 53 8.47 9.01 10.96
C GLY A 53 8.42 7.60 10.34
N LEU A 54 8.60 7.48 9.03
CA LEU A 54 8.62 6.20 8.32
C LEU A 54 9.96 5.47 8.47
N PHE A 55 9.94 4.18 8.19
CA PHE A 55 11.14 3.37 7.98
C PHE A 55 12.09 4.04 6.98
N GLY A 56 13.39 4.07 7.31
CA GLY A 56 14.40 4.78 6.50
C GLY A 56 14.39 4.39 5.01
N GLY A 57 14.25 3.10 4.70
CA GLY A 57 14.16 2.65 3.31
C GLY A 57 12.93 3.16 2.57
N THR A 58 11.83 3.48 3.27
CA THR A 58 10.65 4.11 2.66
C THR A 58 10.89 5.59 2.38
N ILE A 59 11.58 6.29 3.28
CA ILE A 59 12.03 7.67 3.06
C ILE A 59 12.96 7.74 1.84
N ASP A 60 13.95 6.84 1.77
CA ASP A 60 14.87 6.78 0.63
C ASP A 60 14.11 6.52 -0.69
N LEU A 61 13.14 5.59 -0.68
CA LEU A 61 12.27 5.33 -1.85
C LEU A 61 11.53 6.59 -2.32
N PHE A 62 10.99 7.38 -1.41
CA PHE A 62 10.31 8.62 -1.79
C PHE A 62 11.27 9.62 -2.45
N GLY A 63 12.53 9.71 -1.96
CA GLY A 63 13.58 10.48 -2.63
C GLY A 63 13.91 9.94 -4.03
N ASP A 64 13.97 8.61 -4.19
CA ASP A 64 14.19 7.97 -5.48
C ASP A 64 13.05 8.18 -6.48
N LEU A 65 11.85 8.49 -6.02
CA LEU A 65 10.68 8.79 -6.87
C LEU A 65 10.65 10.25 -7.37
N GLU A 66 11.34 11.19 -6.72
CA GLU A 66 11.38 12.59 -7.13
C GLU A 66 11.90 12.81 -8.56
N PRO A 67 12.99 12.15 -9.02
CA PRO A 67 13.46 12.27 -10.40
C PRO A 67 12.45 11.78 -11.44
N PHE A 68 11.47 10.95 -11.03
CA PHE A 68 10.36 10.50 -11.88
C PHE A 68 9.15 11.43 -11.82
N GLY A 69 9.29 12.56 -11.12
CA GLY A 69 8.26 13.60 -11.04
C GLY A 69 7.18 13.36 -10.00
N ILE A 70 7.39 12.44 -9.05
CA ILE A 70 6.49 12.20 -7.93
C ILE A 70 7.04 12.96 -6.71
N VAL A 71 6.25 13.87 -6.16
CA VAL A 71 6.67 14.71 -5.04
C VAL A 71 6.07 14.21 -3.72
N THR A 72 6.91 14.06 -2.70
CA THR A 72 6.44 13.72 -1.36
C THR A 72 6.37 14.94 -0.46
N ARG A 73 5.22 15.14 0.18
CA ARG A 73 5.01 16.15 1.22
C ARG A 73 4.93 15.48 2.57
N TYR A 74 5.83 15.86 3.46
CA TYR A 74 5.95 15.23 4.76
C TYR A 74 5.16 15.96 5.85
N VAL A 75 4.52 15.16 6.73
CA VAL A 75 3.93 15.59 7.99
C VAL A 75 4.71 14.98 9.17
N ASN A 76 4.81 15.69 10.28
CA ASN A 76 5.48 15.16 11.46
C ASN A 76 4.60 14.16 12.21
N LYS A 77 3.29 14.42 12.25
CA LYS A 77 2.29 13.52 12.84
C LYS A 77 1.23 13.17 11.83
N VAL A 78 0.78 11.93 11.87
CA VAL A 78 -0.29 11.44 10.98
C VAL A 78 -1.63 11.78 11.62
N THR A 79 -1.99 13.06 11.53
CA THR A 79 -3.27 13.61 12.03
C THR A 79 -3.97 14.42 10.93
N ALA A 80 -5.28 14.56 11.05
CA ALA A 80 -6.06 15.32 10.08
C ALA A 80 -5.59 16.78 9.98
N GLU A 81 -5.23 17.41 11.10
CA GLU A 81 -4.80 18.81 11.17
C GLU A 81 -3.49 19.07 10.41
N GLU A 82 -2.54 18.13 10.43
CA GLU A 82 -1.29 18.28 9.68
C GLU A 82 -1.44 17.92 8.19
N ILE A 83 -2.35 17.02 7.86
CA ILE A 83 -2.56 16.53 6.49
C ILE A 83 -3.42 17.51 5.67
N GLU A 84 -4.52 18.01 6.23
CA GLU A 84 -5.50 18.83 5.52
C GLU A 84 -4.89 20.00 4.74
N PRO A 85 -3.97 20.81 5.30
CA PRO A 85 -3.38 21.95 4.59
C PRO A 85 -2.52 21.56 3.38
N LEU A 86 -2.10 20.29 3.28
CA LEU A 86 -1.23 19.78 2.22
C LEU A 86 -2.03 19.15 1.06
N ILE A 87 -3.31 18.82 1.29
CA ILE A 87 -4.15 18.20 0.25
C ILE A 87 -4.43 19.20 -0.87
N ASN A 88 -4.17 18.77 -2.09
CA ASN A 88 -4.46 19.55 -3.29
C ASN A 88 -4.85 18.63 -4.46
N GLU A 89 -5.05 19.19 -5.66
CA GLU A 89 -5.48 18.42 -6.84
C GLU A 89 -4.46 17.35 -7.29
N LYS A 90 -3.17 17.54 -6.97
CA LYS A 90 -2.09 16.62 -7.30
C LYS A 90 -1.96 15.50 -6.27
N THR A 91 -2.52 15.66 -5.07
CA THR A 91 -2.45 14.64 -4.02
C THR A 91 -3.20 13.38 -4.45
N LYS A 92 -2.52 12.26 -4.58
CA LYS A 92 -3.09 10.99 -5.04
C LYS A 92 -3.09 9.90 -3.98
N ALA A 93 -2.36 10.06 -2.89
CA ALA A 93 -2.37 9.15 -1.77
C ALA A 93 -1.89 9.84 -0.51
N VAL A 94 -2.36 9.35 0.63
CA VAL A 94 -1.70 9.53 1.93
C VAL A 94 -1.10 8.18 2.31
N PHE A 95 0.18 8.19 2.69
CA PHE A 95 0.93 6.99 3.08
C PHE A 95 1.46 7.15 4.50
N ALA A 96 1.22 6.16 5.35
CA ALA A 96 1.76 6.13 6.70
C ALA A 96 2.07 4.70 7.15
N GLU A 97 2.95 4.57 8.14
CA GLU A 97 3.06 3.35 8.95
C GLU A 97 2.04 3.42 10.08
N LEU A 98 1.35 2.31 10.33
CA LEU A 98 0.41 2.22 11.45
C LEU A 98 1.12 2.47 12.79
N ILE A 99 2.30 1.87 12.95
CA ILE A 99 3.22 2.10 14.05
C ILE A 99 4.56 2.49 13.43
N GLY A 100 4.94 3.74 13.57
CA GLY A 100 6.15 4.30 12.96
C GLY A 100 7.45 3.64 13.45
N ASN A 101 8.42 3.53 12.57
CA ASN A 101 9.74 2.98 12.88
C ASN A 101 10.84 4.01 12.55
N PRO A 102 11.61 4.52 13.52
CA PRO A 102 11.79 4.00 14.90
C PRO A 102 10.95 4.68 15.99
N GLY A 103 10.13 5.69 15.65
CA GLY A 103 9.50 6.57 16.64
C GLY A 103 8.37 5.91 17.45
N LEU A 104 7.81 4.79 16.98
CA LEU A 104 6.66 4.08 17.57
C LEU A 104 5.40 4.95 17.71
N GLU A 105 5.30 6.00 16.92
CA GLU A 105 4.09 6.81 16.85
C GLU A 105 2.98 6.02 16.17
N ILE A 106 1.75 6.16 16.70
CA ILE A 106 0.57 5.48 16.17
C ILE A 106 -0.22 6.48 15.34
N ALA A 107 -0.57 6.09 14.11
CA ALA A 107 -1.41 6.89 13.23
C ALA A 107 -2.87 6.90 13.69
N ASP A 108 -3.52 8.07 13.69
CA ASP A 108 -4.97 8.21 13.91
C ASP A 108 -5.72 7.91 12.60
N LEU A 109 -5.96 6.62 12.36
CA LEU A 109 -6.54 6.17 11.10
C LEU A 109 -7.98 6.67 10.90
N ASP A 110 -8.80 6.69 11.94
CA ASP A 110 -10.22 7.05 11.82
C ASP A 110 -10.38 8.50 11.36
N ALA A 111 -9.70 9.44 12.03
CA ALA A 111 -9.76 10.86 11.67
C ALA A 111 -9.10 11.14 10.32
N VAL A 112 -7.97 10.49 10.03
CA VAL A 112 -7.25 10.68 8.77
C VAL A 112 -8.03 10.11 7.59
N SER A 113 -8.63 8.91 7.72
CA SER A 113 -9.41 8.31 6.64
C SER A 113 -10.65 9.14 6.30
N GLU A 114 -11.38 9.64 7.30
CA GLU A 114 -12.54 10.52 7.09
C GLU A 114 -12.12 11.77 6.28
N LEU A 115 -11.04 12.42 6.68
CA LEU A 115 -10.50 13.58 5.97
C LEU A 115 -10.16 13.25 4.52
N VAL A 116 -9.27 12.27 4.28
CA VAL A 116 -8.74 12.02 2.94
C VAL A 116 -9.81 11.50 1.99
N HIS A 117 -10.77 10.72 2.47
CA HIS A 117 -11.91 10.28 1.68
C HIS A 117 -12.83 11.44 1.28
N SER A 118 -13.00 12.46 2.12
CA SER A 118 -13.77 13.66 1.76
C SER A 118 -13.15 14.39 0.56
N HIS A 119 -11.85 14.22 0.32
CA HIS A 119 -11.09 14.74 -0.81
C HIS A 119 -10.91 13.72 -1.96
N GLY A 120 -11.47 12.51 -1.85
CA GLY A 120 -11.32 11.45 -2.85
C GLY A 120 -9.87 10.95 -2.98
N VAL A 121 -9.12 10.94 -1.87
CA VAL A 121 -7.74 10.46 -1.76
C VAL A 121 -7.72 9.17 -0.95
N PRO A 122 -7.07 8.08 -1.41
CA PRO A 122 -6.95 6.84 -0.65
C PRO A 122 -5.91 6.94 0.47
N LEU A 123 -6.16 6.18 1.54
CA LEU A 123 -5.24 5.96 2.64
C LEU A 123 -4.51 4.62 2.46
N ILE A 124 -3.18 4.68 2.32
CA ILE A 124 -2.30 3.51 2.21
C ILE A 124 -1.53 3.35 3.51
N ILE A 125 -1.66 2.20 4.15
CA ILE A 125 -1.04 1.93 5.46
C ILE A 125 -0.06 0.77 5.37
N ASP A 126 1.17 1.01 5.81
CA ASP A 126 2.11 -0.06 6.12
C ASP A 126 1.83 -0.56 7.54
N SER A 127 1.30 -1.79 7.63
CA SER A 127 0.96 -2.44 8.90
C SER A 127 1.94 -3.57 9.27
N THR A 128 3.17 -3.47 8.79
CA THR A 128 4.21 -4.49 9.00
C THR A 128 4.41 -4.82 10.48
N THR A 129 4.44 -3.79 11.34
CA THR A 129 4.74 -3.95 12.77
C THR A 129 3.55 -4.57 13.54
N ALA A 130 2.32 -4.17 13.21
CA ALA A 130 1.12 -4.64 13.89
C ALA A 130 0.66 -6.01 13.39
N THR A 131 0.76 -6.28 12.09
CA THR A 131 0.15 -7.43 11.39
C THR A 131 -1.37 -7.44 11.49
N PRO A 132 -2.09 -8.22 10.67
CA PRO A 132 -3.55 -8.32 10.78
C PRO A 132 -4.03 -9.02 12.06
N TYR A 133 -3.10 -9.54 12.87
CA TYR A 133 -3.43 -10.14 14.16
C TYR A 133 -3.76 -9.11 15.25
N LEU A 134 -2.99 -8.02 15.31
CA LEU A 134 -3.20 -6.98 16.33
C LEU A 134 -4.26 -5.98 15.92
N ILE A 135 -4.31 -5.60 14.64
CA ILE A 135 -5.26 -4.61 14.12
C ILE A 135 -5.47 -4.83 12.63
N GLN A 136 -6.67 -4.60 12.18
CA GLN A 136 -7.07 -4.63 10.77
C GLN A 136 -7.33 -3.19 10.31
N PRO A 137 -6.39 -2.53 9.62
CA PRO A 137 -6.52 -1.12 9.25
C PRO A 137 -7.75 -0.81 8.39
N PHE A 138 -8.31 -1.80 7.69
CA PHE A 138 -9.56 -1.62 6.92
C PHE A 138 -10.77 -1.32 7.79
N GLU A 139 -10.80 -1.77 9.04
CA GLU A 139 -11.84 -1.43 10.01
C GLU A 139 -11.75 0.04 10.45
N HIS A 140 -10.60 0.68 10.20
CA HIS A 140 -10.29 2.08 10.50
C HIS A 140 -10.15 2.94 9.24
N GLY A 141 -10.73 2.50 8.12
CA GLY A 141 -10.83 3.28 6.90
C GLY A 141 -9.60 3.29 6.00
N ALA A 142 -8.57 2.47 6.25
CA ALA A 142 -7.51 2.28 5.25
C ALA A 142 -8.08 1.64 3.97
N ASP A 143 -7.52 1.99 2.82
CA ASP A 143 -7.95 1.47 1.53
C ASP A 143 -7.03 0.39 1.01
N ILE A 144 -5.73 0.61 1.17
CA ILE A 144 -4.66 -0.31 0.78
C ILE A 144 -3.78 -0.55 2.00
N VAL A 145 -3.50 -1.82 2.29
CA VAL A 145 -2.56 -2.21 3.34
C VAL A 145 -1.35 -2.89 2.70
N VAL A 146 -0.16 -2.52 3.14
CA VAL A 146 1.08 -3.18 2.74
C VAL A 146 1.75 -3.80 3.96
N HIS A 147 2.46 -4.90 3.73
CA HIS A 147 3.31 -5.53 4.74
C HIS A 147 4.64 -5.94 4.15
N SER A 148 5.71 -5.68 4.86
CA SER A 148 6.91 -6.49 4.74
C SER A 148 6.66 -7.83 5.43
N SER A 149 6.11 -8.80 4.69
CA SER A 149 5.78 -10.11 5.25
C SER A 149 7.01 -10.92 5.68
N SER A 150 8.22 -10.45 5.35
CA SER A 150 9.51 -10.93 5.89
C SER A 150 9.63 -10.80 7.41
N LYS A 151 8.86 -9.89 8.03
CA LYS A 151 8.96 -9.52 9.44
C LYS A 151 8.05 -10.39 10.30
N TYR A 152 7.03 -9.81 10.88
CA TYR A 152 6.19 -10.50 11.86
C TYR A 152 5.21 -11.50 11.26
N ILE A 153 4.82 -11.36 9.97
CA ILE A 153 4.01 -12.38 9.29
C ILE A 153 4.82 -13.68 9.15
N ASN A 154 6.06 -13.62 8.64
CA ASN A 154 6.95 -14.77 8.58
C ASN A 154 7.38 -15.24 9.96
N GLY A 155 7.71 -14.31 10.88
CA GLY A 155 8.13 -14.56 12.25
C GLY A 155 9.50 -15.22 12.40
N GLY A 156 9.96 -15.97 11.41
CA GLY A 156 11.19 -16.74 11.45
C GLY A 156 12.43 -16.03 10.90
N GLY A 157 12.26 -14.92 10.19
CA GLY A 157 13.36 -14.18 9.56
C GLY A 157 14.10 -14.95 8.45
N ASN A 158 13.47 -15.97 7.90
CA ASN A 158 14.07 -16.91 6.95
C ASN A 158 13.52 -16.78 5.52
N SER A 159 12.66 -15.79 5.28
CA SER A 159 12.06 -15.50 3.97
C SER A 159 11.99 -14.00 3.74
N ILE A 160 12.29 -13.56 2.52
CA ILE A 160 12.08 -12.18 2.08
C ILE A 160 10.82 -12.14 1.24
N SER A 161 9.87 -11.27 1.63
CA SER A 161 8.57 -11.17 1.00
C SER A 161 7.89 -9.85 1.32
N GLY A 162 6.90 -9.49 0.53
CA GLY A 162 5.99 -8.38 0.78
C GLY A 162 4.61 -8.72 0.26
N ILE A 163 3.61 -7.99 0.68
CA ILE A 163 2.24 -8.18 0.20
C ILE A 163 1.48 -6.87 0.24
N ILE A 164 0.63 -6.67 -0.75
CA ILE A 164 -0.31 -5.56 -0.88
C ILE A 164 -1.71 -6.15 -0.79
N VAL A 165 -2.54 -5.59 0.06
CA VAL A 165 -3.94 -5.98 0.23
C VAL A 165 -4.84 -4.80 -0.11
N ASP A 166 -5.91 -5.04 -0.83
CA ASP A 166 -6.91 -4.04 -1.23
C ASP A 166 -8.20 -4.29 -0.45
N SER A 167 -8.73 -3.26 0.20
CA SER A 167 -10.05 -3.32 0.85
C SER A 167 -11.18 -3.51 -0.16
N GLY A 168 -11.01 -2.99 -1.38
CA GLY A 168 -12.04 -2.90 -2.40
C GLY A 168 -13.16 -1.92 -2.07
N ASN A 169 -13.00 -1.08 -1.04
CA ASN A 169 -14.02 -0.14 -0.59
C ASN A 169 -13.82 1.26 -1.16
N PHE A 170 -12.59 1.61 -1.58
CA PHE A 170 -12.32 2.92 -2.15
C PHE A 170 -12.96 3.07 -3.53
N GLU A 171 -13.70 4.15 -3.71
CA GLU A 171 -14.30 4.47 -5.01
C GLU A 171 -13.28 5.19 -5.90
N TRP A 172 -12.67 4.45 -6.81
CA TRP A 172 -11.67 4.98 -7.74
C TRP A 172 -12.31 5.91 -8.79
N ASN A 173 -12.21 7.23 -8.56
CA ASN A 173 -12.59 8.22 -9.57
C ASN A 173 -11.62 8.16 -10.75
N THR A 174 -12.10 7.71 -11.90
CA THR A 174 -11.27 7.48 -13.09
C THR A 174 -10.83 8.78 -13.80
N GLU A 175 -11.40 9.93 -13.47
CA GLU A 175 -10.87 11.22 -13.92
C GLU A 175 -9.62 11.61 -13.14
N ARG A 176 -9.60 11.29 -11.83
CA ARG A 176 -8.46 11.51 -10.96
C ARG A 176 -7.39 10.43 -11.13
N TYR A 177 -7.80 9.16 -11.26
CA TYR A 177 -6.94 7.97 -11.39
C TYR A 177 -7.11 7.36 -12.78
N LYS A 178 -6.64 8.06 -13.81
CA LYS A 178 -6.86 7.72 -15.24
C LYS A 178 -6.40 6.31 -15.59
N GLY A 179 -5.29 5.86 -15.00
CA GLY A 179 -4.76 4.51 -15.20
C GLY A 179 -5.69 3.38 -14.73
N LEU A 180 -6.74 3.68 -13.93
CA LEU A 180 -7.73 2.70 -13.48
C LEU A 180 -8.97 2.60 -14.39
N ALA A 181 -9.11 3.50 -15.37
CA ALA A 181 -10.30 3.55 -16.24
C ALA A 181 -10.59 2.22 -16.95
N GLU A 182 -9.57 1.58 -17.52
CA GLU A 182 -9.70 0.30 -18.22
C GLU A 182 -10.04 -0.87 -17.27
N TYR A 183 -9.75 -0.71 -15.99
CA TYR A 183 -9.94 -1.72 -14.95
C TYR A 183 -11.25 -1.56 -14.18
N LYS A 184 -12.02 -0.48 -14.43
CA LYS A 184 -13.33 -0.23 -13.80
C LYS A 184 -14.29 -1.40 -13.93
N LYS A 185 -14.21 -2.17 -15.04
CA LYS A 185 -15.00 -3.38 -15.29
C LYS A 185 -14.80 -4.49 -14.25
N PHE A 186 -13.72 -4.47 -13.48
CA PHE A 186 -13.44 -5.43 -12.40
C PHE A 186 -14.08 -5.03 -11.06
N GLY A 187 -14.81 -3.90 -11.02
CA GLY A 187 -15.49 -3.43 -9.81
C GLY A 187 -14.50 -3.25 -8.65
N ARG A 188 -14.81 -3.84 -7.50
CA ARG A 188 -13.99 -3.77 -6.29
C ARG A 188 -12.56 -4.31 -6.46
N LEU A 189 -12.30 -5.11 -7.48
CA LEU A 189 -10.96 -5.65 -7.78
C LEU A 189 -10.16 -4.80 -8.77
N ALA A 190 -10.64 -3.60 -9.14
CA ALA A 190 -10.02 -2.76 -10.16
C ALA A 190 -8.53 -2.45 -9.84
N TYR A 191 -8.23 -2.10 -8.61
CA TYR A 191 -6.87 -1.79 -8.15
C TYR A 191 -5.94 -3.02 -8.25
N VAL A 192 -6.36 -4.17 -7.70
CA VAL A 192 -5.60 -5.42 -7.75
C VAL A 192 -5.42 -5.91 -9.19
N ALA A 193 -6.45 -5.78 -10.02
CA ALA A 193 -6.39 -6.18 -11.43
C ALA A 193 -5.38 -5.32 -12.22
N LYS A 194 -5.39 -4.00 -12.02
CA LYS A 194 -4.40 -3.09 -12.62
C LYS A 194 -2.99 -3.44 -12.16
N LEU A 195 -2.79 -3.59 -10.86
CA LEU A 195 -1.50 -3.91 -10.27
C LEU A 195 -0.92 -5.19 -10.88
N ARG A 196 -1.71 -6.28 -10.89
CA ARG A 196 -1.28 -7.60 -11.38
C ARG A 196 -1.02 -7.62 -12.88
N ASN A 197 -1.82 -6.93 -13.68
CA ASN A 197 -1.68 -6.91 -15.13
C ASN A 197 -0.75 -5.80 -15.65
N GLY A 198 -0.43 -4.83 -14.80
CA GLY A 198 0.39 -3.67 -15.12
C GLY A 198 1.82 -3.76 -14.57
N ILE A 199 2.15 -2.77 -13.75
CA ILE A 199 3.51 -2.48 -13.31
C ILE A 199 4.16 -3.64 -12.54
N TRP A 200 3.45 -4.29 -11.62
CA TRP A 200 3.97 -5.42 -10.85
C TRP A 200 4.49 -6.55 -11.75
N ARG A 201 3.68 -6.94 -12.76
CA ARG A 201 4.05 -7.97 -13.74
C ARG A 201 5.26 -7.54 -14.58
N ASN A 202 5.24 -6.30 -15.05
CA ASN A 202 6.19 -5.81 -16.05
C ASN A 202 7.58 -5.58 -15.45
N ILE A 203 7.65 -5.09 -14.21
CA ILE A 203 8.92 -4.91 -13.46
C ILE A 203 9.41 -6.24 -12.87
N GLY A 204 8.51 -7.21 -12.67
CA GLY A 204 8.89 -8.53 -12.17
C GLY A 204 9.01 -8.61 -10.65
N CYS A 205 8.26 -7.81 -9.91
CA CYS A 205 8.24 -7.78 -8.44
C CYS A 205 7.52 -8.99 -7.80
N CYS A 206 7.46 -10.13 -8.49
CA CYS A 206 6.75 -11.32 -8.03
C CYS A 206 7.49 -12.04 -6.90
N LEU A 207 6.71 -12.62 -5.98
CA LEU A 207 7.24 -13.46 -4.91
C LEU A 207 7.62 -14.85 -5.44
N ALA A 208 8.78 -15.36 -5.01
CA ALA A 208 9.16 -16.74 -5.29
C ALA A 208 8.24 -17.72 -4.54
N PRO A 209 7.78 -18.83 -5.18
CA PRO A 209 6.89 -19.78 -4.54
C PRO A 209 7.42 -20.40 -3.25
N PHE A 210 8.73 -20.62 -3.18
CA PHE A 210 9.36 -21.11 -1.95
C PHE A 210 9.24 -20.12 -0.79
N ASN A 211 9.44 -18.83 -1.07
CA ASN A 211 9.26 -17.78 -0.07
C ASN A 211 7.79 -17.66 0.36
N ALA A 212 6.83 -17.83 -0.58
CA ALA A 212 5.41 -17.86 -0.24
C ALA A 212 5.04 -19.05 0.65
N PHE A 213 5.68 -20.20 0.44
CA PHE A 213 5.49 -21.39 1.30
C PHE A 213 6.03 -21.20 2.72
N MET A 214 7.12 -20.41 2.86
CA MET A 214 7.75 -20.14 4.15
C MET A 214 7.00 -19.07 4.98
N ASN A 215 6.07 -18.32 4.40
CA ASN A 215 5.24 -17.31 5.06
C ASN A 215 3.87 -17.86 5.44
#